data_d06ff89ec8316184a576fae446686525
#
_entry.id   d06ff89ec8316184a576fae446686525
#
_cell.length_a   1.000
_cell.length_b   1.000
_cell.length_c   1.000
_cell.angle_alpha   90.00
_cell.angle_beta   90.00
_cell.angle_gamma   90.00
#
_symmetry.space_group_name_H-M   'P 1'
#
loop_
_entity.id
_entity.type
_entity.pdbx_description
1 polymer ?
#
loop_
_entity_poly.entity_id
_entity_poly.type
_entity_poly.pdbx_seq_one_letter_code
_entity_poly.pdbx_strand_id
1 'polypeptide(L)'
;MVEKTIKEIRETEQKADTIIAEAKDQSAKLLENAKKEAENLESGMIEEAQDAAKKMRAAAQDAGKKKLEEALKDAGKEIAEIREAAKSREKEAVDAIIESLV
;
A
#
# COMPACT_ATOMS: atom_id res chain seq x y z
N MET A 1 -32.18 -56.46 39.64
CA MET A 1 -32.42 -55.06 40.05
C MET A 1 -31.12 -54.23 40.08
N VAL A 2 -30.14 -54.69 40.87
CA VAL A 2 -28.84 -53.95 40.99
C VAL A 2 -28.07 -53.95 39.67
N GLU A 3 -28.07 -55.07 38.94
CA GLU A 3 -27.38 -55.21 37.67
C GLU A 3 -27.89 -54.22 36.57
N LYS A 4 -29.20 -54.01 36.54
CA LYS A 4 -29.82 -53.06 35.62
C LYS A 4 -29.39 -51.62 35.91
N THR A 5 -29.36 -51.27 37.19
CA THR A 5 -28.96 -49.93 37.66
C THR A 5 -27.46 -49.69 37.32
N ILE A 6 -26.60 -50.68 37.55
CA ILE A 6 -25.17 -50.56 37.19
C ILE A 6 -24.99 -50.39 35.66
N LYS A 7 -25.76 -51.13 34.87
CA LYS A 7 -25.71 -51.00 33.42
C LYS A 7 -26.13 -49.62 32.95
N GLU A 8 -27.22 -49.09 33.50
CA GLU A 8 -27.69 -47.76 33.21
C GLU A 8 -26.68 -46.67 33.56
N ILE A 9 -26.00 -46.80 34.70
CA ILE A 9 -24.93 -45.89 35.12
C ILE A 9 -23.76 -45.93 34.13
N ARG A 10 -23.32 -47.14 33.72
CA ARG A 10 -22.24 -47.29 32.75
C ARG A 10 -22.57 -46.69 31.43
N GLU A 11 -23.81 -46.88 30.93
CA GLU A 11 -24.27 -46.31 29.68
C GLU A 11 -24.31 -44.79 29.75
N THR A 12 -24.75 -44.25 30.88
CA THR A 12 -24.77 -42.80 31.09
C THR A 12 -23.35 -42.22 31.14
N GLU A 13 -22.42 -42.91 31.81
CA GLU A 13 -21.00 -42.50 31.86
C GLU A 13 -20.35 -42.54 30.50
N GLN A 14 -20.62 -43.58 29.70
CA GLN A 14 -20.13 -43.67 28.32
C GLN A 14 -20.65 -42.54 27.42
N LYS A 15 -21.93 -42.21 27.56
CA LYS A 15 -22.54 -41.10 26.84
C LYS A 15 -21.91 -39.76 27.24
N ALA A 16 -21.69 -39.57 28.54
CA ALA A 16 -21.04 -38.37 29.06
C ALA A 16 -19.62 -38.27 28.52
N ASP A 17 -18.84 -39.32 28.53
CA ASP A 17 -17.48 -39.37 28.01
C ASP A 17 -17.46 -39.07 26.49
N THR A 18 -18.41 -39.62 25.73
CA THR A 18 -18.55 -39.34 24.30
C THR A 18 -18.84 -37.85 24.05
N ILE A 19 -19.78 -37.28 24.81
CA ILE A 19 -20.13 -35.86 24.70
C ILE A 19 -18.91 -34.96 24.99
N ILE A 20 -18.14 -35.28 26.03
CA ILE A 20 -16.93 -34.54 26.40
C ILE A 20 -15.90 -34.68 25.29
N ALA A 21 -15.67 -35.87 24.75
CA ALA A 21 -14.71 -36.11 23.68
C ALA A 21 -15.10 -35.35 22.39
N GLU A 22 -16.38 -35.37 22.03
CA GLU A 22 -16.89 -34.62 20.88
C GLU A 22 -16.77 -33.11 21.08
N ALA A 23 -17.08 -32.62 22.27
CA ALA A 23 -16.95 -31.21 22.61
C ALA A 23 -15.50 -30.74 22.51
N LYS A 24 -14.56 -31.54 23.02
CA LYS A 24 -13.12 -31.26 22.89
C LYS A 24 -12.66 -31.22 21.44
N ASP A 25 -13.11 -32.19 20.63
CA ASP A 25 -12.75 -32.26 19.22
C ASP A 25 -13.31 -31.06 18.45
N GLN A 26 -14.57 -30.72 18.66
CA GLN A 26 -15.21 -29.54 18.05
C GLN A 26 -14.52 -28.25 18.46
N SER A 27 -14.17 -28.14 19.74
CA SER A 27 -13.45 -26.98 20.26
C SER A 27 -12.07 -26.83 19.61
N ALA A 28 -11.33 -27.94 19.48
CA ALA A 28 -10.03 -27.94 18.82
C ALA A 28 -10.13 -27.54 17.35
N LYS A 29 -11.13 -28.06 16.63
CA LYS A 29 -11.39 -27.70 15.22
C LYS A 29 -11.78 -26.24 15.06
N LEU A 30 -12.62 -25.75 15.98
CA LEU A 30 -13.03 -24.33 15.95
C LEU A 30 -11.83 -23.41 16.16
N LEU A 31 -10.96 -23.72 17.10
CA LEU A 31 -9.74 -22.95 17.35
C LEU A 31 -8.79 -23.00 16.16
N GLU A 32 -8.61 -24.17 15.55
CA GLU A 32 -7.75 -24.31 14.37
C GLU A 32 -8.31 -23.52 13.18
N ASN A 33 -9.62 -23.60 12.95
CA ASN A 33 -10.26 -22.84 11.87
C ASN A 33 -10.16 -21.32 12.11
N ALA A 34 -10.40 -20.88 13.35
CA ALA A 34 -10.27 -19.48 13.71
C ALA A 34 -8.84 -18.97 13.50
N LYS A 35 -7.83 -19.78 13.83
CA LYS A 35 -6.43 -19.47 13.60
C LYS A 35 -6.12 -19.34 12.11
N LYS A 36 -6.59 -20.27 11.30
CA LYS A 36 -6.41 -20.22 9.84
C LYS A 36 -7.08 -19.00 9.23
N GLU A 37 -8.29 -18.68 9.64
CA GLU A 37 -8.99 -17.49 9.18
C GLU A 37 -8.25 -16.22 9.55
N ALA A 38 -7.72 -16.15 10.78
CA ALA A 38 -6.90 -15.01 11.24
C ALA A 38 -5.62 -14.86 10.42
N GLU A 39 -4.92 -15.97 10.14
CA GLU A 39 -3.71 -15.97 9.32
C GLU A 39 -4.00 -15.53 7.87
N ASN A 40 -5.09 -16.02 7.30
CA ASN A 40 -5.52 -15.63 5.95
C ASN A 40 -5.90 -14.15 5.88
N LEU A 41 -6.61 -13.67 6.89
CA LEU A 41 -6.99 -12.27 6.99
C LEU A 41 -5.76 -11.37 7.11
N GLU A 42 -4.81 -11.75 7.95
CA GLU A 42 -3.55 -11.03 8.11
C GLU A 42 -2.76 -10.98 6.80
N SER A 43 -2.60 -12.13 6.13
CA SER A 43 -1.91 -12.21 4.84
C SER A 43 -2.59 -11.35 3.78
N GLY A 44 -3.92 -11.37 3.71
CA GLY A 44 -4.71 -10.56 2.80
C GLY A 44 -4.53 -9.06 3.06
N MET A 45 -4.55 -8.65 4.31
CA MET A 45 -4.35 -7.25 4.70
C MET A 45 -2.94 -6.76 4.37
N ILE A 46 -1.92 -7.60 4.57
CA ILE A 46 -0.54 -7.27 4.23
C ILE A 46 -0.41 -7.11 2.70
N GLU A 47 -0.98 -8.03 1.94
CA GLU A 47 -0.96 -7.98 0.48
C GLU A 47 -1.65 -6.72 -0.05
N GLU A 48 -2.83 -6.39 0.46
CA GLU A 48 -3.54 -5.16 0.11
C GLU A 48 -2.73 -3.91 0.45
N ALA A 49 -2.10 -3.88 1.63
CA ALA A 49 -1.27 -2.76 2.05
C ALA A 49 -0.04 -2.60 1.15
N GLN A 50 0.59 -3.70 0.75
CA GLN A 50 1.72 -3.69 -0.17
C GLN A 50 1.32 -3.20 -1.56
N ASP A 51 0.18 -3.66 -2.07
CA ASP A 51 -0.34 -3.22 -3.36
C ASP A 51 -0.70 -1.73 -3.34
N ALA A 52 -1.35 -1.27 -2.28
CA ALA A 52 -1.65 0.15 -2.09
C ALA A 52 -0.38 0.99 -2.04
N ALA A 53 0.64 0.54 -1.31
CA ALA A 53 1.94 1.21 -1.24
C ALA A 53 2.64 1.29 -2.61
N LYS A 54 2.60 0.21 -3.38
CA LYS A 54 3.12 0.19 -4.76
C LYS A 54 2.44 1.21 -5.65
N LYS A 55 1.11 1.26 -5.60
CA LYS A 55 0.32 2.22 -6.40
C LYS A 55 0.63 3.66 -6.00
N MET A 56 0.75 3.91 -4.71
CA MET A 56 1.10 5.25 -4.20
C MET A 56 2.49 5.68 -4.64
N ARG A 57 3.47 4.79 -4.60
CA ARG A 57 4.83 5.05 -5.08
C ARG A 57 4.85 5.34 -6.58
N ALA A 58 4.15 4.53 -7.37
CA ALA A 58 4.07 4.73 -8.82
C ALA A 58 3.44 6.08 -9.15
N ALA A 59 2.35 6.44 -8.46
CA ALA A 59 1.68 7.73 -8.63
C ALA A 59 2.59 8.90 -8.24
N ALA A 60 3.32 8.76 -7.13
CA ALA A 60 4.28 9.78 -6.68
C ALA A 60 5.43 9.97 -7.65
N GLN A 61 5.98 8.88 -8.19
CA GLN A 61 7.03 8.94 -9.20
C GLN A 61 6.54 9.61 -10.50
N ASP A 62 5.35 9.26 -10.95
CA ASP A 62 4.75 9.85 -12.14
C ASP A 62 4.49 11.35 -11.96
N ALA A 63 3.92 11.73 -10.81
CA ALA A 63 3.71 13.14 -10.46
C ALA A 63 5.04 13.90 -10.37
N GLY A 64 6.08 13.27 -9.80
CA GLY A 64 7.42 13.84 -9.72
C GLY A 64 8.05 14.07 -11.10
N LYS A 65 7.91 13.10 -12.00
CA LYS A 65 8.38 13.23 -13.40
C LYS A 65 7.69 14.38 -14.12
N LYS A 66 6.38 14.49 -13.99
CA LYS A 66 5.60 15.58 -14.61
C LYS A 66 6.03 16.95 -14.08
N LYS A 67 6.24 17.08 -12.77
CA LYS A 67 6.73 18.32 -12.17
C LYS A 67 8.14 18.68 -12.67
N LEU A 68 9.02 17.67 -12.80
CA LEU A 68 10.35 17.87 -13.33
C LEU A 68 10.31 18.34 -14.79
N GLU A 69 9.48 17.71 -15.62
CA GLU A 69 9.30 18.11 -17.02
C GLU A 69 8.78 19.53 -17.15
N GLU A 70 7.79 19.92 -16.33
CA GLU A 70 7.28 21.28 -16.29
C GLU A 70 8.35 22.28 -15.85
N ALA A 71 9.11 21.96 -14.81
CA ALA A 71 10.18 22.80 -14.31
C ALA A 71 11.29 23.00 -15.36
N LEU A 72 11.66 21.93 -16.07
CA LEU A 72 12.64 22.00 -17.15
C LEU A 72 12.13 22.84 -18.32
N LYS A 73 10.87 22.71 -18.66
CA LYS A 73 10.22 23.51 -19.70
C LYS A 73 10.19 24.99 -19.33
N ASP A 74 9.81 25.31 -18.10
CA ASP A 74 9.76 26.68 -17.59
C ASP A 74 11.18 27.29 -17.52
N ALA A 75 12.16 26.52 -17.05
CA ALA A 75 13.56 26.95 -17.04
C ALA A 75 14.08 27.22 -18.46
N GLY A 76 13.72 26.38 -19.43
CA GLY A 76 14.05 26.60 -20.83
C GLY A 76 13.46 27.89 -21.39
N LYS A 77 12.22 28.21 -21.04
CA LYS A 77 11.58 29.48 -21.42
C LYS A 77 12.29 30.68 -20.79
N GLU A 78 12.63 30.63 -19.51
CA GLU A 78 13.36 31.69 -18.82
C GLU A 78 14.74 31.92 -19.45
N ILE A 79 15.45 30.85 -19.79
CA ILE A 79 16.75 30.95 -20.46
C ILE A 79 16.60 31.61 -21.84
N ALA A 80 15.57 31.23 -22.60
CA ALA A 80 15.32 31.86 -23.90
C ALA A 80 15.00 33.35 -23.78
N GLU A 81 14.20 33.74 -22.79
CA GLU A 81 13.88 35.14 -22.50
C GLU A 81 15.11 35.94 -22.11
N ILE A 82 15.97 35.37 -21.25
CA ILE A 82 17.24 36.03 -20.83
C ILE A 82 18.17 36.22 -22.04
N ARG A 83 18.29 35.22 -22.91
CA ARG A 83 19.10 35.30 -24.13
C ARG A 83 18.58 36.36 -25.09
N GLU A 84 17.28 36.45 -25.26
CA GLU A 84 16.64 37.44 -26.10
C GLU A 84 16.86 38.83 -25.56
N ALA A 85 16.67 39.03 -24.25
CA ALA A 85 16.94 40.29 -23.57
C ALA A 85 18.42 40.72 -23.69
N ALA A 86 19.35 39.76 -23.53
CA ALA A 86 20.76 40.01 -23.68
C ALA A 86 21.14 40.43 -25.10
N LYS A 87 20.59 39.76 -26.13
CA LYS A 87 20.80 40.15 -27.52
C LYS A 87 20.28 41.55 -27.83
N SER A 88 19.08 41.87 -27.32
CA SER A 88 18.50 43.17 -27.46
C SER A 88 19.34 44.30 -26.87
N ARG A 89 19.88 44.06 -25.65
CA ARG A 89 20.80 45.00 -24.99
C ARG A 89 22.14 45.15 -25.70
N GLU A 90 22.67 44.04 -26.21
CA GLU A 90 23.88 44.02 -27.02
C GLU A 90 23.72 44.92 -28.27
N LYS A 91 22.61 44.75 -28.96
CA LYS A 91 22.29 45.56 -30.12
C LYS A 91 22.15 47.06 -29.77
N GLU A 92 21.44 47.37 -28.70
CA GLU A 92 21.30 48.74 -28.22
C GLU A 92 22.66 49.37 -27.87
N ALA A 93 23.54 48.61 -27.21
CA ALA A 93 24.88 49.06 -26.85
C ALA A 93 25.73 49.31 -28.12
N VAL A 94 25.68 48.42 -29.09
CA VAL A 94 26.39 48.58 -30.37
C VAL A 94 25.85 49.79 -31.14
N ASP A 95 24.56 49.95 -31.23
CA ASP A 95 23.91 51.09 -31.92
C ASP A 95 24.26 52.41 -31.25
N ALA A 96 24.27 52.45 -29.90
CA ALA A 96 24.66 53.66 -29.16
C ALA A 96 26.12 54.08 -29.41
N ILE A 97 27.03 53.08 -29.50
CA ILE A 97 28.44 53.34 -29.82
C ILE A 97 28.57 53.88 -31.25
N ILE A 98 27.88 53.30 -32.20
CA ILE A 98 27.87 53.73 -33.58
C ILE A 98 27.36 55.19 -33.69
N GLU A 99 26.25 55.51 -33.04
CA GLU A 99 25.67 56.85 -33.02
C GLU A 99 26.64 57.86 -32.41
N SER A 100 27.39 57.48 -31.39
CA SER A 100 28.37 58.39 -30.76
C SER A 100 29.61 58.65 -31.59
N LEU A 101 29.89 57.81 -32.58
CA LEU A 101 31.03 57.97 -33.49
C LEU A 101 30.69 58.80 -34.75
N VAL A 102 29.44 58.96 -35.00
CA VAL A 102 28.93 59.75 -36.12
C VAL A 102 28.59 61.18 -35.64
#